data_a888a243af2366de25e6efe634477dbc
#
_entry.id   a888a243af2366de25e6efe634477dbc
#
_cell.length_a   1.000
_cell.length_b   1.000
_cell.length_c   1.000
_cell.angle_alpha   90.00
_cell.angle_beta   90.00
_cell.angle_gamma   90.00
#
_symmetry.space_group_name_H-M   'P 1'
#
loop_
_entity.id
_entity.type
_entity.pdbx_description
1 polymer ?
#
loop_
_entity_poly.entity_id
_entity_poly.type
_entity_poly.pdbx_seq_one_letter_code
_entity_poly.pdbx_strand_id
1 'polypeptide(L)'
;DGRHMDAITNATWSLCEESFWGIPAHAHLQRTSIGLPDTAAPAVDLFAAETAALLAWSDYLLGDAFDAVSPVIRPRLAREIEHRMLTPCLLRDDFWWLAIQSRKTNNWTPWIVSNWLACNLLFEPDPARRCAAVLRALRSLDAFIDHTPDDGGCDEGPSYWGRAGAALFDALEILRSATNGAADVFAEPKIREIARFICRAHIADRWFINFADAPARPRPNGPLIFRFGRAVEDADLTRFGAYAQSLGRPGSGAYAQFQSKGGRTGVDSLPRYLPALFTQAALRQVPPAAPLLRDVWLPLTQVMAARSRAGSAAGLFLAAKGGHNAESHNHNDIGQFVVFAEGRPVLVDAGVETYSRKTFGPDRYSIWTMQSSWHNLPEVNGVMQRNGREFAARDLSYAADDARV
;
A
#
# COMPACT_ATOMS: atom_id res chain seq x y z
N ASP A 1 7.93 14.96 -26.56
CA ASP A 1 8.57 16.18 -27.01
C ASP A 1 9.53 16.67 -25.94
N GLY A 2 10.63 17.36 -26.33
CA GLY A 2 11.69 17.79 -25.42
C GLY A 2 11.36 18.93 -24.44
N ARG A 3 10.09 19.37 -24.37
CA ARG A 3 9.70 20.59 -23.60
C ARG A 3 9.99 20.54 -22.11
N HIS A 4 10.16 19.36 -21.53
CA HIS A 4 10.38 19.19 -20.08
C HIS A 4 11.77 18.67 -19.74
N MET A 5 12.65 18.47 -20.73
CA MET A 5 13.97 17.85 -20.50
C MET A 5 14.84 18.60 -19.51
N ASP A 6 14.87 19.94 -19.57
CA ASP A 6 15.64 20.75 -18.61
C ASP A 6 15.14 20.54 -17.18
N ALA A 7 13.83 20.56 -16.98
CA ALA A 7 13.23 20.35 -15.66
C ALA A 7 13.47 18.93 -15.14
N ILE A 8 13.34 17.92 -16.01
CA ILE A 8 13.60 16.52 -15.65
C ILE A 8 15.07 16.31 -15.32
N THR A 9 15.98 16.84 -16.14
CA THR A 9 17.42 16.74 -15.93
C THR A 9 17.82 17.40 -14.62
N ASN A 10 17.34 18.63 -14.36
CA ASN A 10 17.63 19.34 -13.12
C ASN A 10 17.10 18.59 -11.89
N ALA A 11 15.87 18.09 -11.95
CA ALA A 11 15.30 17.31 -10.85
C ALA A 11 16.08 16.00 -10.61
N THR A 12 16.42 15.27 -11.68
CA THR A 12 17.22 14.05 -11.63
C THR A 12 18.60 14.30 -11.01
N TRP A 13 19.27 15.35 -11.45
CA TRP A 13 20.58 15.73 -10.92
C TRP A 13 20.50 16.13 -9.44
N SER A 14 19.51 16.95 -9.07
CA SER A 14 19.29 17.34 -7.67
C SER A 14 19.05 16.15 -6.75
N LEU A 15 18.28 15.15 -7.20
CA LEU A 15 18.09 13.91 -6.43
C LEU A 15 19.41 13.15 -6.22
N CYS A 16 20.31 13.15 -7.22
CA CYS A 16 21.63 12.54 -7.07
C CYS A 16 22.55 13.28 -6.09
N GLU A 17 22.27 14.55 -5.82
CA GLU A 17 23.05 15.38 -4.88
C GLU A 17 22.49 15.37 -3.45
N GLU A 18 21.25 14.91 -3.26
CA GLU A 18 20.71 14.69 -1.92
C GLU A 18 21.58 13.70 -1.14
N SER A 19 21.92 14.03 0.10
CA SER A 19 22.71 13.13 0.96
C SER A 19 21.88 11.95 1.52
N PHE A 20 20.56 12.08 1.53
CA PHE A 20 19.65 11.05 2.06
C PHE A 20 18.32 11.05 1.29
N TRP A 21 17.94 9.91 0.71
CA TRP A 21 16.70 9.75 -0.02
C TRP A 21 15.50 9.38 0.87
N GLY A 22 15.76 8.97 2.10
CA GLY A 22 14.73 8.69 3.09
C GLY A 22 14.26 9.95 3.82
N ILE A 23 13.38 9.76 4.80
CA ILE A 23 12.96 10.85 5.69
C ILE A 23 13.68 10.80 7.04
N PRO A 24 13.84 11.94 7.74
CA PRO A 24 14.55 11.98 9.04
C PRO A 24 13.98 11.03 10.09
N ALA A 25 12.66 10.75 10.07
CA ALA A 25 12.02 9.80 10.97
C ALA A 25 12.55 8.36 10.82
N HIS A 26 13.11 8.02 9.64
CA HIS A 26 13.66 6.69 9.34
C HIS A 26 15.19 6.62 9.47
N ALA A 27 15.84 7.67 9.95
CA ALA A 27 17.30 7.71 10.14
C ALA A 27 17.82 6.63 11.12
N HIS A 28 16.94 6.04 11.95
CA HIS A 28 17.28 4.91 12.81
C HIS A 28 17.72 3.64 12.05
N LEU A 29 17.47 3.54 10.74
CA LEU A 29 17.96 2.46 9.88
C LEU A 29 19.46 2.58 9.56
N GLN A 30 20.09 3.72 9.87
CA GLN A 30 21.53 3.90 9.73
C GLN A 30 22.28 3.10 10.79
N ARG A 31 23.48 2.65 10.47
CA ARG A 31 24.32 1.88 11.39
C ARG A 31 25.09 2.73 12.40
N THR A 32 25.41 3.96 12.02
CA THR A 32 26.42 4.78 12.71
C THR A 32 25.82 5.80 13.68
N SER A 33 24.80 6.55 13.30
CA SER A 33 24.22 7.57 14.18
C SER A 33 22.84 8.01 13.73
N ILE A 34 22.11 8.62 14.65
CA ILE A 34 20.88 9.35 14.39
C ILE A 34 21.23 10.83 14.25
N GLY A 35 20.76 11.49 13.21
CA GLY A 35 20.87 12.93 13.02
C GLY A 35 21.38 13.32 11.64
N LEU A 36 22.64 13.09 11.34
CA LEU A 36 23.17 13.36 10.02
C LEU A 36 23.19 12.10 9.15
N PRO A 37 22.96 12.24 7.83
CA PRO A 37 23.04 11.12 6.91
C PRO A 37 24.44 10.51 6.84
N ASP A 38 24.54 9.19 7.01
CA ASP A 38 25.77 8.46 6.71
C ASP A 38 25.78 8.07 5.23
N THR A 39 26.45 8.87 4.43
CA THR A 39 26.54 8.64 2.98
C THR A 39 27.44 7.46 2.60
N ALA A 40 28.27 6.95 3.51
CA ALA A 40 29.11 5.78 3.27
C ALA A 40 28.34 4.46 3.48
N ALA A 41 27.32 4.47 4.35
CA ALA A 41 26.47 3.30 4.66
C ALA A 41 24.98 3.66 4.54
N PRO A 42 24.46 3.87 3.32
CA PRO A 42 23.09 4.33 3.10
C PRO A 42 22.06 3.41 3.72
N ALA A 43 21.01 4.00 4.28
CA ALA A 43 19.82 3.29 4.71
C ALA A 43 18.78 3.29 3.60
N VAL A 44 18.08 2.16 3.45
CA VAL A 44 16.98 2.02 2.51
C VAL A 44 15.67 2.00 3.27
N ASP A 45 14.87 3.04 3.08
CA ASP A 45 13.50 3.15 3.53
C ASP A 45 12.52 3.19 2.33
N LEU A 46 11.25 3.43 2.61
CA LEU A 46 10.19 3.52 1.61
C LEU A 46 10.48 4.55 0.51
N PHE A 47 10.94 5.72 0.92
CA PHE A 47 11.16 6.86 0.03
C PHE A 47 12.46 6.74 -0.76
N ALA A 48 13.50 6.18 -0.14
CA ALA A 48 14.72 5.83 -0.84
C ALA A 48 14.45 4.83 -1.96
N ALA A 49 13.60 3.82 -1.70
CA ALA A 49 13.21 2.85 -2.70
C ALA A 49 12.38 3.46 -3.85
N GLU A 50 11.40 4.33 -3.54
CA GLU A 50 10.63 5.04 -4.57
C GLU A 50 11.51 5.98 -5.40
N THR A 51 12.45 6.69 -4.76
CA THR A 51 13.41 7.58 -5.46
C THR A 51 14.30 6.79 -6.41
N ALA A 52 14.87 5.67 -5.95
CA ALA A 52 15.68 4.80 -6.78
C ALA A 52 14.89 4.27 -7.99
N ALA A 53 13.67 3.79 -7.79
CA ALA A 53 12.82 3.31 -8.87
C ALA A 53 12.41 4.42 -9.86
N LEU A 54 12.12 5.63 -9.35
CA LEU A 54 11.86 6.79 -10.19
C LEU A 54 13.05 7.08 -11.12
N LEU A 55 14.27 7.11 -10.57
CA LEU A 55 15.49 7.35 -11.34
C LEU A 55 15.75 6.21 -12.33
N ALA A 56 15.54 4.95 -11.93
CA ALA A 56 15.72 3.80 -12.80
C ALA A 56 14.79 3.83 -14.01
N TRP A 57 13.51 4.09 -13.78
CA TRP A 57 12.55 4.22 -14.88
C TRP A 57 12.80 5.46 -15.74
N SER A 58 13.30 6.57 -15.15
CA SER A 58 13.64 7.77 -15.90
C SER A 58 14.81 7.52 -16.86
N ASP A 59 15.84 6.80 -16.42
CA ASP A 59 16.95 6.41 -17.29
C ASP A 59 16.50 5.45 -18.40
N TYR A 60 15.69 4.43 -18.05
CA TYR A 60 15.18 3.48 -19.03
C TYR A 60 14.37 4.16 -20.15
N LEU A 61 13.57 5.19 -19.79
CA LEU A 61 12.70 5.88 -20.75
C LEU A 61 13.40 7.01 -21.50
N LEU A 62 14.38 7.65 -20.89
CA LEU A 62 14.95 8.92 -21.36
C LEU A 62 16.48 8.86 -21.54
N GLY A 63 17.07 7.66 -21.50
CA GLY A 63 18.54 7.48 -21.55
C GLY A 63 19.20 8.24 -22.71
N ASP A 64 18.71 8.06 -23.94
CA ASP A 64 19.24 8.76 -25.11
C ASP A 64 19.08 10.28 -25.01
N ALA A 65 17.98 10.75 -24.40
CA ALA A 65 17.76 12.18 -24.19
C ALA A 65 18.69 12.73 -23.11
N PHE A 66 19.00 11.98 -22.06
CA PHE A 66 19.99 12.33 -21.07
C PHE A 66 21.40 12.39 -21.67
N ASP A 67 21.78 11.42 -22.49
CA ASP A 67 23.08 11.39 -23.16
C ASP A 67 23.24 12.58 -24.11
N ALA A 68 22.17 13.03 -24.78
CA ALA A 68 22.16 14.22 -25.61
C ALA A 68 22.36 15.53 -24.82
N VAL A 69 21.92 15.57 -23.54
CA VAL A 69 22.15 16.69 -22.62
C VAL A 69 23.57 16.64 -22.08
N SER A 70 24.00 15.53 -21.51
CA SER A 70 25.34 15.32 -20.98
C SER A 70 25.67 13.85 -20.75
N PRO A 71 26.84 13.36 -21.17
CA PRO A 71 27.26 11.97 -20.99
C PRO A 71 27.54 11.58 -19.53
N VAL A 72 27.53 12.53 -18.59
CA VAL A 72 27.77 12.25 -17.16
C VAL A 72 26.51 11.92 -16.38
N ILE A 73 25.31 12.18 -16.92
CA ILE A 73 24.04 12.00 -16.20
C ILE A 73 23.80 10.53 -15.89
N ARG A 74 23.80 9.67 -16.89
CA ARG A 74 23.50 8.23 -16.71
C ARG A 74 24.54 7.51 -15.84
N PRO A 75 25.86 7.72 -16.00
CA PRO A 75 26.83 7.16 -15.06
C PRO A 75 26.60 7.62 -13.60
N ARG A 76 26.20 8.88 -13.41
CA ARG A 76 25.85 9.37 -12.07
C ARG A 76 24.62 8.66 -11.51
N LEU A 77 23.55 8.51 -12.27
CA LEU A 77 22.36 7.77 -11.89
C LEU A 77 22.68 6.33 -11.50
N ALA A 78 23.41 5.63 -12.35
CA ALA A 78 23.81 4.25 -12.10
C ALA A 78 24.57 4.09 -10.79
N ARG A 79 25.54 4.99 -10.54
CA ARG A 79 26.31 5.01 -9.30
C ARG A 79 25.44 5.22 -8.06
N GLU A 80 24.52 6.18 -8.11
CA GLU A 80 23.67 6.48 -6.94
C GLU A 80 22.68 5.34 -6.66
N ILE A 81 22.08 4.74 -7.70
CA ILE A 81 21.20 3.58 -7.56
C ILE A 81 21.96 2.37 -7.02
N GLU A 82 23.15 2.09 -7.57
CA GLU A 82 24.02 1.01 -7.10
C GLU A 82 24.37 1.19 -5.62
N HIS A 83 24.88 2.36 -5.26
CA HIS A 83 25.35 2.64 -3.91
C HIS A 83 24.22 2.70 -2.88
N ARG A 84 23.09 3.31 -3.23
CA ARG A 84 22.01 3.59 -2.27
C ARG A 84 20.91 2.55 -2.24
N MET A 85 20.81 1.70 -3.26
CA MET A 85 19.72 0.72 -3.36
C MET A 85 20.22 -0.70 -3.61
N LEU A 86 20.94 -0.96 -4.72
CA LEU A 86 21.24 -2.33 -5.12
C LEU A 86 22.19 -3.01 -4.15
N THR A 87 23.30 -2.38 -3.83
CA THR A 87 24.31 -2.94 -2.91
C THR A 87 23.78 -3.09 -1.47
N PRO A 88 23.15 -2.07 -0.84
CA PRO A 88 22.60 -2.25 0.50
C PRO A 88 21.53 -3.34 0.59
N CYS A 89 20.59 -3.41 -0.35
CA CYS A 89 19.55 -4.42 -0.34
C CYS A 89 20.09 -5.83 -0.56
N LEU A 90 21.18 -5.97 -1.33
CA LEU A 90 21.80 -7.26 -1.58
C LEU A 90 22.66 -7.74 -0.41
N LEU A 91 23.41 -6.84 0.26
CA LEU A 91 24.45 -7.22 1.21
C LEU A 91 24.10 -7.01 2.68
N ARG A 92 23.11 -6.20 3.01
CA ARG A 92 22.70 -5.94 4.39
C ARG A 92 21.56 -6.85 4.82
N ASP A 93 21.72 -7.51 5.97
CA ASP A 93 20.71 -8.38 6.60
C ASP A 93 19.97 -7.70 7.74
N ASP A 94 20.44 -6.54 8.17
CA ASP A 94 19.93 -5.79 9.31
C ASP A 94 18.70 -4.92 8.99
N PHE A 95 18.30 -4.82 7.74
CA PHE A 95 17.02 -4.22 7.38
C PHE A 95 15.87 -5.14 7.80
N TRP A 96 15.13 -4.75 8.83
CA TRP A 96 14.04 -5.56 9.40
C TRP A 96 12.94 -5.91 8.37
N TRP A 97 12.68 -5.01 7.42
CA TRP A 97 11.67 -5.19 6.37
C TRP A 97 12.05 -6.25 5.32
N LEU A 98 13.30 -6.67 5.24
CA LEU A 98 13.69 -7.84 4.45
C LEU A 98 13.16 -9.15 5.03
N ALA A 99 12.75 -9.17 6.29
CA ALA A 99 12.24 -10.35 7.00
C ALA A 99 13.21 -11.54 7.05
N ILE A 100 14.51 -11.30 6.90
CA ILE A 100 15.54 -12.35 6.89
C ILE A 100 15.88 -12.76 8.32
N GLN A 101 16.13 -11.80 9.21
CA GLN A 101 16.50 -12.06 10.58
C GLN A 101 15.31 -12.25 11.52
N SER A 102 14.24 -11.48 11.37
CA SER A 102 13.13 -11.43 12.32
C SER A 102 11.80 -11.97 11.80
N ARG A 103 11.69 -12.28 10.51
CA ARG A 103 10.41 -12.61 9.82
C ARG A 103 9.28 -11.59 10.08
N LYS A 104 9.58 -10.44 10.65
CA LYS A 104 8.61 -9.36 10.86
C LYS A 104 8.39 -8.63 9.55
N THR A 105 7.14 -8.58 9.10
CA THR A 105 6.75 -7.91 7.86
C THR A 105 5.56 -6.97 8.10
N ASN A 106 5.44 -5.98 7.26
CA ASN A 106 4.25 -5.15 7.08
C ASN A 106 4.28 -4.54 5.67
N ASN A 107 3.56 -3.46 5.41
CA ASN A 107 3.56 -2.76 4.11
C ASN A 107 4.97 -2.36 3.60
N TRP A 108 5.95 -2.15 4.47
CA TRP A 108 7.32 -1.81 4.07
C TRP A 108 7.95 -2.86 3.17
N THR A 109 7.73 -4.13 3.49
CA THR A 109 8.32 -5.24 2.74
C THR A 109 7.93 -5.21 1.26
N PRO A 110 6.65 -5.34 0.86
CA PRO A 110 6.30 -5.32 -0.56
C PRO A 110 6.53 -3.96 -1.21
N TRP A 111 6.40 -2.86 -0.47
CA TRP A 111 6.64 -1.52 -1.00
C TRP A 111 8.10 -1.30 -1.40
N ILE A 112 9.06 -1.63 -0.53
CA ILE A 112 10.48 -1.49 -0.84
C ILE A 112 10.89 -2.52 -1.88
N VAL A 113 10.47 -3.77 -1.72
CA VAL A 113 10.89 -4.88 -2.60
C VAL A 113 10.39 -4.69 -4.03
N SER A 114 9.19 -4.20 -4.27
CA SER A 114 8.71 -3.91 -5.63
C SER A 114 9.57 -2.87 -6.35
N ASN A 115 9.96 -1.81 -5.64
CA ASN A 115 10.85 -0.78 -6.17
C ASN A 115 12.29 -1.30 -6.37
N TRP A 116 12.79 -2.11 -5.44
CA TRP A 116 14.11 -2.75 -5.57
C TRP A 116 14.16 -3.71 -6.75
N LEU A 117 13.13 -4.52 -6.97
CA LEU A 117 13.04 -5.40 -8.14
C LEU A 117 13.11 -4.60 -9.44
N ALA A 118 12.39 -3.48 -9.54
CA ALA A 118 12.46 -2.61 -10.70
C ALA A 118 13.90 -2.10 -10.94
N CYS A 119 14.54 -1.57 -9.90
CA CYS A 119 15.93 -1.11 -9.99
C CYS A 119 16.88 -2.24 -10.41
N ASN A 120 16.74 -3.43 -9.79
CA ASN A 120 17.60 -4.56 -10.07
C ASN A 120 17.47 -5.07 -11.52
N LEU A 121 16.24 -5.18 -12.01
CA LEU A 121 15.99 -5.65 -13.38
C LEU A 121 16.44 -4.65 -14.46
N LEU A 122 16.41 -3.34 -14.15
CA LEU A 122 16.79 -2.28 -15.08
C LEU A 122 18.29 -1.94 -15.05
N PHE A 123 18.95 -2.06 -13.88
CA PHE A 123 20.30 -1.51 -13.66
C PHE A 123 21.37 -2.53 -13.30
N GLU A 124 21.03 -3.72 -12.78
CA GLU A 124 22.06 -4.69 -12.43
C GLU A 124 22.60 -5.41 -13.68
N PRO A 125 23.83 -5.11 -14.13
CA PRO A 125 24.35 -5.71 -15.37
C PRO A 125 24.85 -7.14 -15.18
N ASP A 126 25.33 -7.51 -13.98
CA ASP A 126 25.80 -8.87 -13.71
C ASP A 126 24.65 -9.84 -13.51
N PRO A 127 24.47 -10.83 -14.40
CA PRO A 127 23.37 -11.79 -14.31
C PRO A 127 23.36 -12.61 -13.02
N ALA A 128 24.52 -12.95 -12.47
CA ALA A 128 24.62 -13.73 -11.24
C ALA A 128 24.16 -12.89 -10.04
N ARG A 129 24.61 -11.66 -9.97
CA ARG A 129 24.25 -10.73 -8.93
C ARG A 129 22.76 -10.33 -9.04
N ARG A 130 22.26 -10.12 -10.27
CA ARG A 130 20.83 -9.88 -10.52
C ARG A 130 19.97 -11.05 -10.05
N CYS A 131 20.36 -12.28 -10.37
CA CYS A 131 19.65 -13.47 -9.91
C CYS A 131 19.65 -13.60 -8.37
N ALA A 132 20.79 -13.37 -7.72
CA ALA A 132 20.90 -13.38 -6.26
C ALA A 132 19.97 -12.35 -5.60
N ALA A 133 19.89 -11.12 -6.16
CA ALA A 133 19.01 -10.06 -5.68
C ALA A 133 17.53 -10.43 -5.87
N VAL A 134 17.14 -10.98 -7.03
CA VAL A 134 15.77 -11.45 -7.27
C VAL A 134 15.39 -12.54 -6.29
N LEU A 135 16.24 -13.56 -6.07
CA LEU A 135 15.97 -14.63 -5.10
C LEU A 135 15.80 -14.09 -3.68
N ARG A 136 16.60 -13.10 -3.31
CA ARG A 136 16.49 -12.45 -2.01
C ARG A 136 15.19 -11.66 -1.88
N ALA A 137 14.81 -10.93 -2.92
CA ALA A 137 13.53 -10.21 -2.98
C ALA A 137 12.34 -11.17 -2.87
N LEU A 138 12.36 -12.30 -3.57
CA LEU A 138 11.32 -13.33 -3.48
C LEU A 138 11.18 -13.89 -2.06
N ARG A 139 12.28 -14.17 -1.35
CA ARG A 139 12.21 -14.61 0.06
C ARG A 139 11.56 -13.59 0.98
N SER A 140 11.78 -12.30 0.74
CA SER A 140 11.12 -11.25 1.50
C SER A 140 9.62 -11.17 1.18
N LEU A 141 9.24 -11.34 -0.09
CA LEU A 141 7.83 -11.40 -0.49
C LEU A 141 7.13 -12.64 0.04
N ASP A 142 7.79 -13.82 0.02
CA ASP A 142 7.25 -15.04 0.62
C ASP A 142 6.95 -14.82 2.12
N ALA A 143 7.89 -14.22 2.85
CA ALA A 143 7.68 -13.91 4.26
C ALA A 143 6.50 -12.95 4.48
N PHE A 144 6.28 -11.97 3.58
CA PHE A 144 5.12 -11.10 3.63
C PHE A 144 3.82 -11.84 3.33
N ILE A 145 3.81 -12.68 2.30
CA ILE A 145 2.65 -13.51 1.93
C ILE A 145 2.31 -14.48 3.06
N ASP A 146 3.30 -15.15 3.64
CA ASP A 146 3.11 -16.08 4.77
C ASP A 146 2.48 -15.38 5.97
N HIS A 147 2.92 -14.15 6.27
CA HIS A 147 2.43 -13.36 7.40
C HIS A 147 1.03 -12.77 7.17
N THR A 148 0.69 -12.48 5.93
CA THR A 148 -0.65 -11.97 5.59
C THR A 148 -1.70 -13.05 5.90
N PRO A 149 -2.83 -12.70 6.53
CA PRO A 149 -3.92 -13.65 6.78
C PRO A 149 -4.43 -14.33 5.51
N ASP A 150 -4.85 -15.61 5.61
CA ASP A 150 -5.36 -16.38 4.46
C ASP A 150 -6.68 -15.81 3.90
N ASP A 151 -7.41 -15.02 4.69
CA ASP A 151 -8.58 -14.28 4.24
C ASP A 151 -8.23 -13.00 3.45
N GLY A 152 -6.94 -12.72 3.28
CA GLY A 152 -6.43 -11.54 2.57
C GLY A 152 -6.61 -10.22 3.32
N GLY A 153 -7.04 -10.27 4.58
CA GLY A 153 -7.27 -9.09 5.40
C GLY A 153 -6.00 -8.26 5.56
N CYS A 154 -6.14 -6.94 5.46
CA CYS A 154 -5.09 -5.96 5.75
C CYS A 154 -5.43 -5.28 7.08
N ASP A 155 -4.74 -5.65 8.14
CA ASP A 155 -4.95 -5.11 9.49
C ASP A 155 -4.64 -3.60 9.58
N GLU A 156 -3.82 -3.09 8.69
CA GLU A 156 -3.52 -1.66 8.54
C GLU A 156 -4.65 -0.86 7.86
N GLY A 157 -5.68 -1.52 7.34
CA GLY A 157 -6.84 -0.91 6.69
C GLY A 157 -6.70 -0.68 5.17
N PRO A 158 -7.80 -0.23 4.50
CA PRO A 158 -7.87 -0.15 3.04
C PRO A 158 -6.92 0.89 2.41
N SER A 159 -6.50 1.89 3.16
CA SER A 159 -5.51 2.86 2.68
C SER A 159 -4.13 2.22 2.51
N TYR A 160 -3.72 1.44 3.51
CA TYR A 160 -2.45 0.74 3.50
C TYR A 160 -2.43 -0.48 2.58
N TRP A 161 -3.58 -1.05 2.22
CA TRP A 161 -3.64 -2.07 1.18
C TRP A 161 -2.95 -1.60 -0.11
N GLY A 162 -3.06 -0.31 -0.45
CA GLY A 162 -2.37 0.31 -1.58
C GLY A 162 -0.83 0.23 -1.51
N ARG A 163 -0.27 0.02 -0.32
CA ARG A 163 1.17 -0.10 -0.03
C ARG A 163 1.58 -1.52 0.37
N ALA A 164 0.62 -2.35 0.73
CA ALA A 164 0.78 -3.75 1.08
C ALA A 164 0.41 -4.66 -0.10
N GLY A 165 -0.87 -5.08 -0.20
CA GLY A 165 -1.35 -5.97 -1.25
C GLY A 165 -1.15 -5.44 -2.67
N ALA A 166 -1.34 -4.14 -2.89
CA ALA A 166 -1.10 -3.53 -4.21
C ALA A 166 0.40 -3.42 -4.55
N ALA A 167 1.28 -3.22 -3.57
CA ALA A 167 2.72 -3.23 -3.82
C ALA A 167 3.25 -4.67 -4.05
N LEU A 168 2.64 -5.66 -3.42
CA LEU A 168 2.87 -7.06 -3.77
C LEU A 168 2.50 -7.31 -5.24
N PHE A 169 1.33 -6.81 -5.69
CA PHE A 169 0.94 -6.91 -7.10
C PHE A 169 1.97 -6.25 -8.03
N ASP A 170 2.47 -5.06 -7.69
CA ASP A 170 3.51 -4.39 -8.50
C ASP A 170 4.76 -5.28 -8.66
N ALA A 171 5.20 -5.94 -7.59
CA ALA A 171 6.33 -6.87 -7.63
C ALA A 171 6.05 -8.11 -8.49
N LEU A 172 4.88 -8.73 -8.31
CA LEU A 172 4.48 -9.94 -9.06
C LEU A 172 4.26 -9.65 -10.56
N GLU A 173 3.69 -8.49 -10.89
CA GLU A 173 3.49 -8.05 -12.28
C GLU A 173 4.84 -7.85 -12.99
N ILE A 174 5.81 -7.21 -12.33
CA ILE A 174 7.17 -7.03 -12.87
C ILE A 174 7.86 -8.38 -13.06
N LEU A 175 7.80 -9.28 -12.09
CA LEU A 175 8.37 -10.61 -12.18
C LEU A 175 7.76 -11.43 -13.32
N ARG A 176 6.44 -11.44 -13.42
CA ARG A 176 5.73 -12.11 -14.52
C ARG A 176 6.19 -11.57 -15.88
N SER A 177 6.29 -10.25 -16.01
CA SER A 177 6.75 -9.59 -17.24
C SER A 177 8.21 -9.94 -17.55
N ALA A 178 9.11 -9.82 -16.60
CA ALA A 178 10.53 -10.06 -16.78
C ALA A 178 10.87 -11.52 -17.10
N THR A 179 10.02 -12.46 -16.67
CA THR A 179 10.19 -13.91 -16.89
C THR A 179 9.33 -14.44 -18.04
N ASN A 180 8.69 -13.55 -18.79
CA ASN A 180 7.75 -13.91 -19.88
C ASN A 180 6.68 -14.92 -19.42
N GLY A 181 6.15 -14.72 -18.20
CA GLY A 181 5.10 -15.55 -17.62
C GLY A 181 5.59 -16.79 -16.87
N ALA A 182 6.90 -17.09 -16.83
CA ALA A 182 7.40 -18.27 -16.10
C ALA A 182 7.21 -18.15 -14.58
N ALA A 183 7.29 -16.94 -14.03
CA ALA A 183 6.96 -16.64 -12.64
C ALA A 183 5.55 -16.02 -12.58
N ASP A 184 4.53 -16.86 -12.52
CA ASP A 184 3.13 -16.44 -12.39
C ASP A 184 2.47 -17.18 -11.22
N VAL A 185 2.07 -16.44 -10.20
CA VAL A 185 1.41 -16.94 -8.98
C VAL A 185 0.03 -16.33 -8.77
N PHE A 186 -0.54 -15.67 -9.78
CA PHE A 186 -1.83 -15.00 -9.64
C PHE A 186 -3.02 -15.96 -9.48
N ALA A 187 -2.84 -17.25 -9.81
CA ALA A 187 -3.84 -18.28 -9.57
C ALA A 187 -3.91 -18.74 -8.11
N GLU A 188 -2.90 -18.41 -7.28
CA GLU A 188 -2.85 -18.83 -5.88
C GLU A 188 -4.02 -18.22 -5.08
N PRO A 189 -4.74 -19.05 -4.28
CA PRO A 189 -5.91 -18.58 -3.55
C PRO A 189 -5.64 -17.38 -2.66
N LYS A 190 -4.52 -17.38 -1.94
CA LYS A 190 -4.13 -16.30 -1.03
C LYS A 190 -3.88 -14.98 -1.77
N ILE A 191 -3.26 -15.02 -2.95
CA ILE A 191 -3.07 -13.83 -3.79
C ILE A 191 -4.41 -13.25 -4.25
N ARG A 192 -5.38 -14.10 -4.59
CA ARG A 192 -6.76 -13.69 -4.92
C ARG A 192 -7.46 -13.04 -3.74
N GLU A 193 -7.31 -13.59 -2.54
CA GLU A 193 -7.92 -13.03 -1.32
C GLU A 193 -7.30 -11.67 -0.96
N ILE A 194 -5.97 -11.52 -1.06
CA ILE A 194 -5.27 -10.23 -0.89
C ILE A 194 -5.79 -9.19 -1.90
N ALA A 195 -5.99 -9.59 -3.15
CA ALA A 195 -6.54 -8.70 -4.18
C ALA A 195 -7.96 -8.22 -3.84
N ARG A 196 -8.80 -9.13 -3.34
CA ARG A 196 -10.23 -8.87 -3.02
C ARG A 196 -10.46 -7.99 -1.81
N PHE A 197 -9.49 -7.84 -0.92
CA PHE A 197 -9.66 -7.06 0.31
C PHE A 197 -10.21 -5.65 0.06
N ILE A 198 -9.73 -4.96 -0.95
CA ILE A 198 -10.16 -3.59 -1.27
C ILE A 198 -11.65 -3.52 -1.68
N CYS A 199 -12.19 -4.57 -2.31
CA CYS A 199 -13.61 -4.71 -2.59
C CYS A 199 -14.43 -4.95 -1.33
N ARG A 200 -13.90 -5.77 -0.42
CA ARG A 200 -14.56 -6.12 0.85
C ARG A 200 -14.64 -4.94 1.81
N ALA A 201 -13.64 -4.06 1.76
CA ALA A 201 -13.60 -2.86 2.57
C ALA A 201 -14.48 -1.71 2.02
N HIS A 202 -15.02 -1.83 0.80
CA HIS A 202 -15.81 -0.76 0.18
C HIS A 202 -17.25 -0.72 0.71
N ILE A 203 -17.70 0.47 1.12
CA ILE A 203 -19.07 0.70 1.63
C ILE A 203 -19.99 1.20 0.50
N ALA A 204 -19.79 2.40 0.03
CA ALA A 204 -20.57 3.04 -1.03
C ALA A 204 -19.85 4.28 -1.52
N ASP A 205 -20.05 4.70 -2.77
CA ASP A 205 -19.41 5.87 -3.39
C ASP A 205 -17.89 5.86 -3.13
N ARG A 206 -17.38 6.73 -2.27
CA ARG A 206 -15.96 6.84 -1.87
C ARG A 206 -15.70 6.37 -0.46
N TRP A 207 -16.69 5.83 0.20
CA TRP A 207 -16.60 5.41 1.58
C TRP A 207 -16.08 4.00 1.70
N PHE A 208 -15.15 3.82 2.62
CA PHE A 208 -14.56 2.54 2.98
C PHE A 208 -14.64 2.34 4.49
N ILE A 209 -14.59 1.10 4.92
CA ILE A 209 -14.36 0.74 6.32
C ILE A 209 -13.00 1.33 6.71
N ASN A 210 -12.98 2.24 7.68
CA ASN A 210 -11.79 3.01 8.02
C ASN A 210 -11.22 2.64 9.40
N PHE A 211 -11.26 1.36 9.76
CA PHE A 211 -10.56 0.86 10.93
C PHE A 211 -9.04 1.01 10.74
N ALA A 212 -8.28 1.04 11.83
CA ALA A 212 -6.85 1.38 11.87
C ALA A 212 -6.54 2.79 11.32
N ASP A 213 -5.33 3.02 10.81
CA ASP A 213 -4.90 4.33 10.29
C ASP A 213 -5.47 4.63 8.88
N ALA A 214 -6.73 4.26 8.62
CA ALA A 214 -7.36 4.47 7.33
C ALA A 214 -8.27 5.71 7.33
N PRO A 215 -8.17 6.62 6.35
CA PRO A 215 -9.17 7.63 6.14
C PRO A 215 -10.47 7.00 5.62
N ALA A 216 -11.63 7.56 5.99
CA ALA A 216 -12.93 7.05 5.55
C ALA A 216 -13.15 7.14 4.03
N ARG A 217 -12.38 7.97 3.33
CA ARG A 217 -12.41 8.17 1.88
C ARG A 217 -11.04 8.04 1.26
N PRO A 218 -10.41 6.86 1.29
CA PRO A 218 -9.16 6.62 0.59
C PRO A 218 -9.38 6.79 -0.92
N ARG A 219 -8.28 6.93 -1.64
CA ARG A 219 -8.28 7.02 -3.12
C ARG A 219 -7.54 5.81 -3.69
N PRO A 220 -8.22 4.69 -3.86
CA PRO A 220 -7.59 3.52 -4.43
C PRO A 220 -7.21 3.78 -5.90
N ASN A 221 -6.06 3.23 -6.32
CA ASN A 221 -5.58 3.35 -7.70
C ASN A 221 -6.41 2.45 -8.63
N GLY A 222 -7.37 3.03 -9.36
CA GLY A 222 -8.27 2.30 -10.24
C GLY A 222 -7.57 1.45 -11.31
N PRO A 223 -6.59 1.99 -12.07
CA PRO A 223 -5.83 1.21 -13.03
C PRO A 223 -5.06 0.02 -12.44
N LEU A 224 -4.53 0.15 -11.23
CA LEU A 224 -3.86 -0.95 -10.52
C LEU A 224 -4.87 -2.03 -10.14
N ILE A 225 -6.00 -1.63 -9.50
CA ILE A 225 -7.07 -2.58 -9.13
C ILE A 225 -7.60 -3.32 -10.36
N PHE A 226 -7.78 -2.61 -11.48
CA PHE A 226 -8.19 -3.19 -12.76
C PHE A 226 -7.19 -4.26 -13.24
N ARG A 227 -5.89 -3.96 -13.23
CA ARG A 227 -4.84 -4.91 -13.65
C ARG A 227 -4.77 -6.11 -12.71
N PHE A 228 -4.85 -5.87 -11.40
CA PHE A 228 -4.85 -6.94 -10.41
C PHE A 228 -6.07 -7.85 -10.60
N GLY A 229 -7.27 -7.28 -10.77
CA GLY A 229 -8.49 -8.04 -11.05
C GLY A 229 -8.37 -8.92 -12.30
N ARG A 230 -7.75 -8.42 -13.35
CA ARG A 230 -7.47 -9.20 -14.57
C ARG A 230 -6.44 -10.31 -14.32
N ALA A 231 -5.41 -10.02 -13.56
CA ALA A 231 -4.35 -10.99 -13.28
C ALA A 231 -4.84 -12.18 -12.45
N VAL A 232 -5.74 -11.93 -11.48
CA VAL A 232 -6.36 -12.98 -10.64
C VAL A 232 -7.69 -13.51 -11.21
N GLU A 233 -8.06 -13.09 -12.43
CA GLU A 233 -9.30 -13.50 -13.13
C GLU A 233 -10.58 -13.19 -12.30
N ASP A 234 -10.62 -12.03 -11.63
CA ASP A 234 -11.76 -11.57 -10.86
C ASP A 234 -12.50 -10.43 -11.59
N ALA A 235 -13.68 -10.73 -12.10
CA ALA A 235 -14.47 -9.78 -12.88
C ALA A 235 -15.03 -8.64 -12.03
N ASP A 236 -15.35 -8.88 -10.75
CA ASP A 236 -15.88 -7.85 -9.86
C ASP A 236 -14.79 -6.88 -9.45
N LEU A 237 -13.61 -7.37 -9.12
CA LEU A 237 -12.43 -6.54 -8.85
C LEU A 237 -12.03 -5.73 -10.09
N THR A 238 -12.11 -6.32 -11.29
CA THR A 238 -11.84 -5.63 -12.56
C THR A 238 -12.82 -4.47 -12.78
N ARG A 239 -14.13 -4.71 -12.57
CA ARG A 239 -15.17 -3.67 -12.65
C ARG A 239 -15.01 -2.61 -11.58
N PHE A 240 -14.60 -3.00 -10.38
CA PHE A 240 -14.31 -2.05 -9.31
C PHE A 240 -13.13 -1.15 -9.65
N GLY A 241 -12.08 -1.65 -10.31
CA GLY A 241 -10.98 -0.83 -10.82
C GLY A 241 -11.46 0.26 -11.79
N ALA A 242 -12.37 -0.08 -12.72
CA ALA A 242 -13.00 0.88 -13.61
C ALA A 242 -13.87 1.90 -12.86
N TYR A 243 -14.60 1.47 -11.83
CA TYR A 243 -15.39 2.34 -10.96
C TYR A 243 -14.50 3.32 -10.18
N ALA A 244 -13.46 2.84 -9.51
CA ALA A 244 -12.51 3.68 -8.77
C ALA A 244 -11.86 4.74 -9.68
N GLN A 245 -11.50 4.37 -10.91
CA GLN A 245 -11.00 5.32 -11.92
C GLN A 245 -12.04 6.37 -12.31
N SER A 246 -13.32 6.01 -12.40
CA SER A 246 -14.39 6.97 -12.74
C SER A 246 -14.61 8.03 -11.67
N LEU A 247 -14.37 7.70 -10.40
CA LEU A 247 -14.47 8.64 -9.28
C LEU A 247 -13.36 9.71 -9.28
N GLY A 248 -12.23 9.44 -9.93
CA GLY A 248 -11.08 10.36 -10.04
C GLY A 248 -11.09 11.26 -11.28
N ARG A 249 -12.10 11.19 -12.15
CA ARG A 249 -12.13 12.00 -13.39
C ARG A 249 -12.35 13.50 -13.14
N PRO A 250 -11.80 14.40 -14.01
CA PRO A 250 -12.14 15.80 -14.02
C PRO A 250 -13.66 15.99 -14.13
N GLY A 251 -14.24 16.87 -13.30
CA GLY A 251 -15.70 17.07 -13.24
C GLY A 251 -16.39 16.22 -12.17
N SER A 252 -15.77 15.17 -11.62
CA SER A 252 -16.19 14.60 -10.34
C SER A 252 -15.82 15.61 -9.24
N GLY A 253 -16.73 15.92 -8.32
CA GLY A 253 -16.46 16.87 -7.21
C GLY A 253 -15.22 16.56 -6.35
N ALA A 254 -14.62 15.35 -6.52
CA ALA A 254 -13.36 14.94 -5.90
C ALA A 254 -12.11 15.49 -6.59
N TYR A 255 -12.15 15.72 -7.89
CA TYR A 255 -11.00 16.25 -8.62
C TYR A 255 -10.69 17.70 -8.19
N ALA A 256 -11.73 18.51 -8.00
CA ALA A 256 -11.58 19.86 -7.52
C ALA A 256 -10.99 19.96 -6.10
N GLN A 257 -11.38 19.05 -5.20
CA GLN A 257 -10.80 18.97 -3.84
C GLN A 257 -9.36 18.46 -3.82
N PHE A 258 -8.95 17.69 -4.82
CA PHE A 258 -7.57 17.18 -4.95
C PHE A 258 -6.59 18.31 -5.28
N GLN A 259 -6.93 19.16 -6.22
CA GLN A 259 -6.10 20.29 -6.62
C GLN A 259 -5.92 21.31 -5.49
N SER A 260 -6.96 21.52 -4.66
CA SER A 260 -6.94 22.54 -3.62
C SER A 260 -6.13 22.21 -2.36
N LYS A 261 -5.78 20.94 -2.13
CA LYS A 261 -5.12 20.48 -0.89
C LYS A 261 -3.69 19.98 -1.07
N GLY A 262 -3.07 20.11 -2.24
CA GLY A 262 -1.68 19.70 -2.47
C GLY A 262 -1.39 18.22 -2.19
N GLY A 263 -2.43 17.40 -2.06
CA GLY A 263 -2.33 16.02 -1.59
C GLY A 263 -1.85 15.08 -2.68
N ARG A 264 -0.53 14.91 -2.78
CA ARG A 264 0.06 13.70 -3.36
C ARG A 264 -0.28 12.55 -2.42
N THR A 265 -1.25 11.72 -2.79
CA THR A 265 -1.35 10.39 -2.18
C THR A 265 -0.20 9.59 -2.77
N GLY A 266 0.78 9.18 -1.98
CA GLY A 266 1.93 8.36 -2.39
C GLY A 266 1.56 6.99 -2.99
N VAL A 267 0.40 6.88 -3.59
CA VAL A 267 -0.11 5.74 -4.37
C VAL A 267 0.22 5.91 -5.85
N ASP A 268 0.57 7.12 -6.27
CA ASP A 268 0.81 7.49 -7.66
C ASP A 268 2.32 7.67 -7.90
N SER A 269 3.01 6.58 -8.18
CA SER A 269 4.43 6.56 -8.55
C SER A 269 4.60 6.34 -10.06
N LEU A 270 5.73 6.74 -10.63
CA LEU A 270 6.02 6.50 -12.04
C LEU A 270 5.86 5.02 -12.43
N PRO A 271 6.36 4.04 -11.64
CA PRO A 271 6.13 2.62 -11.91
C PRO A 271 4.66 2.23 -12.04
N ARG A 272 3.74 2.92 -11.39
CA ARG A 272 2.29 2.69 -11.48
C ARG A 272 1.62 3.46 -12.62
N TYR A 273 2.13 4.66 -12.94
CA TYR A 273 1.61 5.44 -14.06
C TYR A 273 1.88 4.77 -15.41
N LEU A 274 3.07 4.20 -15.59
CA LEU A 274 3.45 3.59 -16.86
C LEU A 274 2.49 2.46 -17.29
N PRO A 275 2.27 1.40 -16.50
CA PRO A 275 1.30 0.37 -16.85
C PRO A 275 -0.13 0.92 -16.98
N ALA A 276 -0.49 1.94 -16.17
CA ALA A 276 -1.79 2.57 -16.24
C ALA A 276 -2.05 3.21 -17.62
N LEU A 277 -1.05 3.82 -18.25
CA LEU A 277 -1.18 4.39 -19.60
C LEU A 277 -1.56 3.31 -20.64
N PHE A 278 -0.90 2.17 -20.59
CA PHE A 278 -1.13 1.07 -21.55
C PHE A 278 -2.46 0.34 -21.30
N THR A 279 -3.02 0.41 -20.11
CA THR A 279 -4.29 -0.25 -19.77
C THR A 279 -5.53 0.63 -19.98
N GLN A 280 -5.37 1.93 -20.28
CA GLN A 280 -6.49 2.89 -20.37
C GLN A 280 -7.55 2.47 -21.41
N ALA A 281 -7.15 1.95 -22.58
CA ALA A 281 -8.08 1.52 -23.61
C ALA A 281 -8.96 0.36 -23.12
N ALA A 282 -8.36 -0.66 -22.53
CA ALA A 282 -9.07 -1.82 -21.99
C ALA A 282 -9.96 -1.44 -20.78
N LEU A 283 -9.46 -0.58 -19.91
CA LEU A 283 -10.21 -0.12 -18.74
C LEU A 283 -11.48 0.65 -19.11
N ARG A 284 -11.44 1.45 -20.20
CA ARG A 284 -12.61 2.19 -20.69
C ARG A 284 -13.71 1.30 -21.27
N GLN A 285 -13.38 0.08 -21.68
CA GLN A 285 -14.33 -0.88 -22.24
C GLN A 285 -15.08 -1.68 -21.16
N VAL A 286 -14.60 -1.66 -19.91
CA VAL A 286 -15.23 -2.37 -18.81
C VAL A 286 -16.27 -1.49 -18.14
N PRO A 287 -17.54 -1.94 -18.04
CA PRO A 287 -18.57 -1.22 -17.32
C PRO A 287 -18.16 -1.03 -15.84
N PRO A 288 -18.09 0.22 -15.34
CA PRO A 288 -17.72 0.47 -13.96
C PRO A 288 -18.82 -0.01 -13.01
N ALA A 289 -18.45 -0.75 -11.97
CA ALA A 289 -19.39 -1.20 -10.95
C ALA A 289 -18.74 -1.21 -9.57
N ALA A 290 -19.44 -0.65 -8.58
CA ALA A 290 -19.07 -0.78 -7.18
C ALA A 290 -19.37 -2.22 -6.70
N PRO A 291 -18.52 -2.84 -5.86
CA PRO A 291 -18.68 -4.26 -5.49
C PRO A 291 -19.84 -4.55 -4.57
N LEU A 292 -20.43 -3.61 -3.89
CA LEU A 292 -21.58 -3.64 -2.97
C LEU A 292 -21.99 -5.05 -2.49
N LEU A 293 -21.02 -5.77 -1.89
CA LEU A 293 -21.18 -7.13 -1.39
C LEU A 293 -22.23 -7.15 -0.25
N ARG A 294 -23.14 -8.16 -0.22
CA ARG A 294 -24.14 -8.25 0.83
C ARG A 294 -23.51 -8.53 2.18
N ASP A 295 -22.61 -9.49 2.21
CA ASP A 295 -21.95 -9.97 3.42
C ASP A 295 -20.45 -10.09 3.19
N VAL A 296 -19.67 -9.71 4.18
CA VAL A 296 -18.22 -9.88 4.24
C VAL A 296 -17.87 -10.41 5.62
N TRP A 297 -17.08 -11.47 5.67
CA TRP A 297 -16.46 -11.95 6.88
C TRP A 297 -14.99 -12.25 6.61
N LEU A 298 -14.12 -11.62 7.39
CA LEU A 298 -12.68 -11.83 7.40
C LEU A 298 -12.34 -12.49 8.75
N PRO A 299 -12.30 -13.84 8.84
CA PRO A 299 -12.22 -14.54 10.12
C PRO A 299 -10.91 -14.33 10.87
N LEU A 300 -9.81 -14.04 10.16
CA LEU A 300 -8.50 -13.90 10.79
C LEU A 300 -8.22 -12.47 11.26
N THR A 301 -8.72 -11.47 10.54
CA THR A 301 -8.71 -10.07 11.00
C THR A 301 -9.95 -9.71 11.82
N GLN A 302 -10.92 -10.62 11.89
CA GLN A 302 -12.17 -10.48 12.63
C GLN A 302 -12.96 -9.22 12.27
N VAL A 303 -13.06 -8.95 10.97
CA VAL A 303 -13.86 -7.83 10.44
C VAL A 303 -15.05 -8.39 9.67
N MET A 304 -16.24 -7.91 10.02
CA MET A 304 -17.46 -8.19 9.28
C MET A 304 -18.00 -6.94 8.61
N ALA A 305 -18.73 -7.12 7.51
CA ALA A 305 -19.62 -6.11 6.98
C ALA A 305 -20.89 -6.76 6.41
N ALA A 306 -22.02 -6.09 6.56
CA ALA A 306 -23.29 -6.54 6.03
C ALA A 306 -24.11 -5.35 5.52
N ARG A 307 -24.92 -5.60 4.50
CA ARG A 307 -25.88 -4.62 3.97
C ARG A 307 -27.24 -5.22 3.71
N SER A 308 -28.26 -4.40 3.69
CA SER A 308 -29.65 -4.82 3.49
C SER A 308 -29.87 -5.55 2.16
N ARG A 309 -29.14 -5.18 1.08
CA ARG A 309 -29.31 -5.75 -0.26
C ARG A 309 -27.98 -5.84 -1.01
N ALA A 310 -27.68 -6.99 -1.59
CA ALA A 310 -26.56 -7.14 -2.52
C ALA A 310 -26.70 -6.18 -3.71
N GLY A 311 -25.60 -5.61 -4.15
CA GLY A 311 -25.55 -4.73 -5.34
C GLY A 311 -26.20 -3.36 -5.13
N SER A 312 -26.60 -2.98 -3.91
CA SER A 312 -27.28 -1.72 -3.63
C SER A 312 -26.71 -1.04 -2.40
N ALA A 313 -26.59 0.30 -2.47
CA ALA A 313 -26.29 1.12 -1.31
C ALA A 313 -27.55 1.55 -0.54
N ALA A 314 -28.75 1.21 -1.04
CA ALA A 314 -30.00 1.51 -0.35
C ALA A 314 -30.20 0.62 0.89
N GLY A 315 -30.81 1.18 1.92
CA GLY A 315 -30.99 0.55 3.21
C GLY A 315 -29.78 0.73 4.12
N LEU A 316 -29.59 -0.18 5.06
CA LEU A 316 -28.52 -0.12 6.06
C LEU A 316 -27.27 -0.87 5.61
N PHE A 317 -26.15 -0.36 6.04
CA PHE A 317 -24.86 -1.05 6.04
C PHE A 317 -24.25 -0.95 7.43
N LEU A 318 -23.69 -2.06 7.91
CA LEU A 318 -22.97 -2.18 9.16
C LEU A 318 -21.61 -2.81 8.87
N ALA A 319 -20.55 -2.29 9.47
CA ALA A 319 -19.30 -3.03 9.63
C ALA A 319 -18.89 -3.02 11.10
N ALA A 320 -18.31 -4.12 11.56
CA ALA A 320 -17.80 -4.25 12.92
C ALA A 320 -16.47 -5.00 12.94
N LYS A 321 -15.70 -4.79 14.00
CA LYS A 321 -14.35 -5.32 14.18
C LYS A 321 -14.21 -6.02 15.53
N GLY A 322 -13.61 -7.20 15.53
CA GLY A 322 -13.02 -7.86 16.68
C GLY A 322 -11.52 -7.59 16.75
N GLY A 323 -10.69 -8.58 16.45
CA GLY A 323 -9.22 -8.46 16.40
C GLY A 323 -8.57 -8.34 17.77
N HIS A 324 -7.43 -7.65 17.80
CA HIS A 324 -6.66 -7.42 19.04
C HIS A 324 -5.97 -6.06 19.03
N ASN A 325 -5.65 -5.53 20.20
CA ASN A 325 -5.04 -4.20 20.35
C ASN A 325 -3.50 -4.20 20.17
N ALA A 326 -2.98 -5.01 19.23
CA ALA A 326 -1.58 -5.02 18.82
C ALA A 326 -1.44 -5.29 17.30
N GLU A 327 -2.41 -4.88 16.52
CA GLU A 327 -2.38 -4.91 15.05
C GLU A 327 -1.39 -3.85 14.52
N SER A 328 -0.99 -3.99 13.27
CA SER A 328 -0.25 -2.92 12.62
C SER A 328 -1.13 -1.67 12.50
N HIS A 329 -0.58 -0.50 12.78
CA HIS A 329 -1.34 0.76 12.83
C HIS A 329 -2.53 0.74 13.81
N ASN A 330 -2.39 0.02 14.92
CA ASN A 330 -3.45 -0.26 15.87
C ASN A 330 -4.12 0.98 16.48
N HIS A 331 -5.45 0.88 16.62
CA HIS A 331 -6.26 1.66 17.56
C HIS A 331 -6.80 0.73 18.64
N ASN A 332 -7.09 1.23 19.83
CA ASN A 332 -7.73 0.44 20.87
C ASN A 332 -9.25 0.43 20.63
N ASP A 333 -9.69 -0.39 19.69
CA ASP A 333 -11.00 -0.29 19.06
C ASP A 333 -11.73 -1.65 18.93
N ILE A 334 -11.42 -2.63 19.76
CA ILE A 334 -12.09 -3.94 19.75
C ILE A 334 -13.58 -3.76 20.04
N GLY A 335 -14.43 -4.30 19.18
CA GLY A 335 -15.88 -4.15 19.27
C GLY A 335 -16.45 -2.91 18.57
N GLN A 336 -15.58 -2.15 17.88
CA GLN A 336 -16.01 -0.98 17.12
C GLN A 336 -16.90 -1.35 15.95
N PHE A 337 -17.81 -0.44 15.64
CA PHE A 337 -18.68 -0.56 14.48
C PHE A 337 -18.92 0.80 13.79
N VAL A 338 -19.30 0.74 12.51
CA VAL A 338 -19.76 1.89 11.72
C VAL A 338 -21.08 1.56 11.05
N VAL A 339 -21.96 2.56 10.92
CA VAL A 339 -23.28 2.40 10.31
C VAL A 339 -23.49 3.42 9.22
N PHE A 340 -23.98 2.96 8.07
CA PHE A 340 -24.41 3.81 6.97
C PHE A 340 -25.89 3.52 6.64
N ALA A 341 -26.61 4.54 6.20
CA ALA A 341 -27.96 4.43 5.69
C ALA A 341 -28.06 5.11 4.33
N GLU A 342 -28.67 4.44 3.35
CA GLU A 342 -28.81 4.95 1.98
C GLU A 342 -27.46 5.41 1.39
N GLY A 343 -26.38 4.66 1.69
CA GLY A 343 -25.01 4.95 1.26
C GLY A 343 -24.35 6.17 1.94
N ARG A 344 -24.98 6.74 2.97
CA ARG A 344 -24.49 7.90 3.71
C ARG A 344 -24.07 7.51 5.13
N PRO A 345 -23.02 8.11 5.68
CA PRO A 345 -22.58 7.82 7.04
C PRO A 345 -23.59 8.27 8.09
N VAL A 346 -23.86 7.42 9.08
CA VAL A 346 -24.69 7.69 10.26
C VAL A 346 -23.85 7.65 11.53
N LEU A 347 -23.15 6.53 11.75
CA LEU A 347 -22.13 6.39 12.78
C LEU A 347 -20.81 6.11 12.10
N VAL A 348 -19.83 6.96 12.35
CA VAL A 348 -18.52 6.91 11.68
C VAL A 348 -17.43 6.68 12.68
N ASP A 349 -16.30 6.20 12.21
CA ASP A 349 -15.06 6.20 12.96
C ASP A 349 -14.37 7.56 12.85
N ALA A 350 -13.71 7.99 13.93
CA ALA A 350 -12.95 9.23 13.98
C ALA A 350 -11.77 9.23 12.99
N GLY A 351 -11.27 8.03 12.62
CA GLY A 351 -10.15 7.85 11.71
C GLY A 351 -8.82 8.19 12.37
N VAL A 352 -7.89 8.67 11.57
CA VAL A 352 -6.51 8.95 11.97
C VAL A 352 -6.20 10.45 11.81
N GLU A 353 -5.40 10.99 12.73
CA GLU A 353 -4.82 12.33 12.64
C GLU A 353 -3.60 12.40 11.70
N THR A 354 -3.11 13.60 11.47
CA THR A 354 -1.80 13.80 10.82
C THR A 354 -0.70 13.18 11.69
N TYR A 355 0.16 12.39 11.07
CA TYR A 355 1.25 11.71 11.77
C TYR A 355 2.23 12.68 12.42
N SER A 356 2.60 12.37 13.62
CA SER A 356 3.57 13.09 14.44
C SER A 356 4.60 12.13 15.03
N ARG A 357 5.58 12.64 15.77
CA ARG A 357 6.55 11.80 16.49
C ARG A 357 5.89 10.80 17.44
N LYS A 358 4.70 11.10 17.95
CA LYS A 358 3.95 10.20 18.84
C LYS A 358 3.37 8.98 18.10
N THR A 359 3.02 9.13 16.82
CA THR A 359 2.23 8.14 16.08
C THR A 359 2.86 6.74 16.08
N PHE A 360 4.18 6.64 16.02
CA PHE A 360 4.92 5.37 16.02
C PHE A 360 5.84 5.22 17.25
N GLY A 361 5.58 6.00 18.28
CA GLY A 361 6.34 5.99 19.54
C GLY A 361 5.54 5.41 20.70
N PRO A 362 6.15 5.36 21.90
CA PRO A 362 5.48 4.88 23.12
C PRO A 362 4.25 5.72 23.51
N ASP A 363 4.18 6.97 23.05
CA ASP A 363 3.08 7.88 23.31
C ASP A 363 1.92 7.78 22.32
N ARG A 364 1.88 6.74 21.44
CA ARG A 364 0.81 6.56 20.44
C ARG A 364 -0.57 6.68 21.05
N TYR A 365 -0.80 6.01 22.16
CA TYR A 365 -2.12 5.96 22.80
C TYR A 365 -2.42 7.18 23.70
N SER A 366 -1.57 8.22 23.68
CA SER A 366 -1.93 9.56 24.13
C SER A 366 -2.66 10.37 23.05
N ILE A 367 -2.67 9.90 21.80
CA ILE A 367 -3.43 10.48 20.70
C ILE A 367 -4.88 10.05 20.85
N TRP A 368 -5.80 11.01 20.87
CA TRP A 368 -7.21 10.75 21.17
C TRP A 368 -7.87 9.78 20.19
N THR A 369 -7.56 9.86 18.89
CA THR A 369 -8.09 8.95 17.88
C THR A 369 -7.64 7.50 18.02
N MET A 370 -6.63 7.23 18.86
CA MET A 370 -6.14 5.87 19.15
C MET A 370 -6.79 5.25 20.39
N GLN A 371 -7.63 6.02 21.09
CA GLN A 371 -8.23 5.63 22.37
C GLN A 371 -9.65 5.13 22.20
N SER A 372 -10.03 4.09 22.94
CA SER A 372 -11.34 3.45 22.85
C SER A 372 -12.53 4.37 23.12
N SER A 373 -12.36 5.39 23.98
CA SER A 373 -13.42 6.35 24.28
C SER A 373 -13.91 7.18 23.08
N TRP A 374 -13.17 7.16 21.97
CA TRP A 374 -13.50 7.94 20.78
C TRP A 374 -13.95 7.06 19.61
N HIS A 375 -14.09 5.77 19.85
CA HIS A 375 -14.62 4.79 18.90
C HIS A 375 -16.06 4.40 19.25
N ASN A 376 -16.80 3.87 18.30
CA ASN A 376 -18.17 3.39 18.50
C ASN A 376 -18.15 2.01 19.15
N LEU A 377 -17.90 1.98 20.46
CA LEU A 377 -17.88 0.76 21.27
C LEU A 377 -18.33 1.06 22.71
N PRO A 378 -18.79 0.06 23.46
CA PRO A 378 -19.19 0.26 24.86
C PRO A 378 -17.97 0.53 25.75
N GLU A 379 -18.08 1.56 26.59
CA GLU A 379 -17.16 1.76 27.71
C GLU A 379 -17.70 1.02 28.93
N VAL A 380 -16.87 0.14 29.51
CA VAL A 380 -17.27 -0.69 30.66
C VAL A 380 -16.61 -0.13 31.92
N ASN A 381 -17.42 0.24 32.90
CA ASN A 381 -16.97 0.81 34.18
C ASN A 381 -16.05 2.04 34.09
N GLY A 382 -16.19 2.87 33.05
CA GLY A 382 -15.34 4.03 32.84
C GLY A 382 -13.89 3.68 32.52
N VAL A 383 -13.60 2.47 32.03
CA VAL A 383 -12.24 2.01 31.74
C VAL A 383 -12.03 1.90 30.24
N MET A 384 -11.01 2.61 29.73
CA MET A 384 -10.57 2.49 28.35
C MET A 384 -9.86 1.16 28.09
N GLN A 385 -9.96 0.66 26.86
CA GLN A 385 -9.16 -0.48 26.40
C GLN A 385 -7.66 -0.12 26.43
N ARG A 386 -6.84 -1.14 26.65
CA ARG A 386 -5.38 -1.04 26.62
C ARG A 386 -4.83 -1.65 25.33
N ASN A 387 -3.66 -1.17 24.94
CA ASN A 387 -2.88 -1.79 23.89
C ASN A 387 -2.21 -3.08 24.37
N GLY A 388 -2.06 -4.03 23.50
CA GLY A 388 -1.43 -5.33 23.75
C GLY A 388 -2.20 -6.48 23.10
N ARG A 389 -1.49 -7.53 22.69
CA ARG A 389 -2.09 -8.69 22.02
C ARG A 389 -2.98 -9.52 22.94
N GLU A 390 -2.78 -9.45 24.23
CA GLU A 390 -3.62 -10.06 25.25
C GLU A 390 -5.03 -9.45 25.30
N PHE A 391 -5.18 -8.21 24.86
CA PHE A 391 -6.47 -7.55 24.70
C PHE A 391 -7.01 -7.87 23.30
N ALA A 392 -7.83 -8.91 23.23
CA ALA A 392 -8.35 -9.47 22.01
C ALA A 392 -9.82 -9.87 22.17
N ALA A 393 -10.57 -9.80 21.08
CA ALA A 393 -11.91 -10.38 21.03
C ALA A 393 -11.81 -11.91 21.07
N ARG A 394 -12.75 -12.54 21.79
CA ARG A 394 -12.82 -14.00 21.98
C ARG A 394 -14.20 -14.49 21.65
N ASP A 395 -14.29 -15.78 21.34
CA ASP A 395 -15.56 -16.49 21.10
C ASP A 395 -16.43 -15.83 20.01
N LEU A 396 -15.77 -15.28 18.97
CA LEU A 396 -16.48 -14.71 17.84
C LEU A 396 -17.05 -15.81 16.95
N SER A 397 -18.30 -15.62 16.55
CA SER A 397 -18.96 -16.42 15.53
C SER A 397 -19.63 -15.49 14.53
N TYR A 398 -19.70 -15.88 13.28
CA TYR A 398 -20.38 -15.14 12.23
C TYR A 398 -21.39 -16.03 11.53
N ALA A 399 -22.62 -15.55 11.41
CA ALA A 399 -23.71 -16.21 10.67
C ALA A 399 -24.12 -15.32 9.49
N ALA A 400 -23.76 -15.72 8.28
CA ALA A 400 -23.98 -14.95 7.05
C ALA A 400 -25.47 -14.66 6.80
N ASP A 401 -26.35 -15.63 7.02
CA ASP A 401 -27.77 -15.51 6.75
C ASP A 401 -28.47 -14.47 7.65
N ASP A 402 -28.01 -14.34 8.88
CA ASP A 402 -28.53 -13.42 9.88
C ASP A 402 -27.72 -12.11 9.99
N ALA A 403 -26.57 -12.05 9.35
CA ALA A 403 -25.57 -10.97 9.52
C ALA A 403 -25.24 -10.68 11.00
N ARG A 404 -25.10 -11.75 11.79
CA ARG A 404 -24.74 -11.70 13.22
C ARG A 404 -23.27 -12.03 13.43
N VAL A 405 -22.66 -11.37 14.40
CA VAL A 405 -21.32 -11.65 14.89
C VAL A 405 -21.39 -12.09 16.33
#